data_85d9f1199288170e6bfd83ee19137560
#
_entry.id   85d9f1199288170e6bfd83ee19137560
#
_cell.length_a   1.000
_cell.length_b   1.000
_cell.length_c   1.000
_cell.angle_alpha   90.00
_cell.angle_beta   90.00
_cell.angle_gamma   90.00
#
_symmetry.space_group_name_H-M   'P 1'
#
loop_
_entity.id
_entity.type
_entity.pdbx_description
1 polymer ?
#
loop_
_entity_poly.entity_id
_entity_poly.type
_entity_poly.pdbx_seq_one_letter_code
_entity_poly.pdbx_strand_id
1 'polypeptide(L)'
;MQPIDAADKRPAHVQISASIRAAILTGEVAPGTQLPSTHDLAERFGVARMTVQNAIRTLKEEGWVDSRVGSGVFVREQARLPTPDDTKHPLAGAAEFLHEMGHLKQIPRAGWLLLRIANPESVADHSARVGLVGIVLAALEGADVGQTAAMCLLHDAHETRIGDVPSVGRAYVRTSAPEAVTAHQTSGMPDGVAKTIQGLVAEYEAAETLEARVAKDADKIETLLQATEYQAQGHPAGPWQDTSIAALRTESAKKLAQAIIAGTPNDWWSAFAASYHELRAATRGDAPR
;
A
#
# COMPACT_ATOMS: atom_id res chain seq x y z
N MET A 1 19.28 -2.47 10.30
CA MET A 1 19.32 -1.16 9.58
C MET A 1 19.80 -1.40 8.15
N GLN A 2 18.98 -1.10 7.16
CA GLN A 2 19.28 -1.30 5.74
C GLN A 2 20.13 -0.14 5.17
N PRO A 3 21.02 -0.40 4.18
CA PRO A 3 21.80 0.64 3.52
C PRO A 3 20.91 1.61 2.74
N ILE A 4 21.48 2.77 2.37
CA ILE A 4 20.82 3.74 1.48
C ILE A 4 20.79 3.17 0.06
N ASP A 5 19.62 3.26 -0.58
CA ASP A 5 19.45 2.95 -1.99
C ASP A 5 19.74 4.21 -2.84
N ALA A 6 20.73 4.13 -3.70
CA ALA A 6 21.08 5.23 -4.63
C ALA A 6 20.02 5.45 -5.73
N ALA A 7 19.18 4.44 -6.00
CA ALA A 7 18.08 4.54 -6.95
C ALA A 7 16.82 5.20 -6.34
N ASP A 8 16.73 5.24 -5.01
CA ASP A 8 15.65 5.91 -4.29
C ASP A 8 15.81 7.43 -4.39
N LYS A 9 14.83 8.10 -4.99
CA LYS A 9 14.82 9.56 -5.16
C LYS A 9 14.62 10.34 -3.85
N ARG A 10 14.29 9.66 -2.74
CA ARG A 10 14.15 10.32 -1.43
C ARG A 10 15.50 10.83 -0.94
N PRO A 11 15.55 12.02 -0.29
CA PRO A 11 16.79 12.52 0.32
C PRO A 11 17.39 11.50 1.28
N ALA A 12 18.72 11.37 1.30
CA ALA A 12 19.44 10.38 2.11
C ALA A 12 19.04 10.40 3.60
N HIS A 13 18.79 11.57 4.20
CA HIS A 13 18.36 11.67 5.61
C HIS A 13 16.98 11.07 5.84
N VAL A 14 16.08 11.09 4.84
CA VAL A 14 14.76 10.45 4.91
C VAL A 14 14.88 8.94 4.86
N GLN A 15 15.74 8.40 4.00
CA GLN A 15 16.02 6.97 3.92
C GLN A 15 16.65 6.45 5.22
N ILE A 16 17.59 7.22 5.81
CA ILE A 16 18.22 6.88 7.08
C ILE A 16 17.21 6.86 8.23
N SER A 17 16.35 7.89 8.34
CA SER A 17 15.31 7.91 9.38
C SER A 17 14.34 6.74 9.23
N ALA A 18 13.95 6.40 8.00
CA ALA A 18 13.11 5.23 7.71
C ALA A 18 13.81 3.92 8.09
N SER A 19 15.10 3.75 7.76
CA SER A 19 15.89 2.56 8.11
C SER A 19 16.04 2.38 9.62
N ILE A 20 16.31 3.47 10.35
CA ILE A 20 16.42 3.43 11.82
C ILE A 20 15.05 3.12 12.43
N ARG A 21 13.98 3.73 11.95
CA ARG A 21 12.62 3.48 12.40
C ARG A 21 12.21 2.02 12.18
N ALA A 22 12.50 1.47 11.00
CA ALA A 22 12.28 0.06 10.71
C ALA A 22 13.05 -0.85 11.68
N ALA A 23 14.32 -0.55 11.97
CA ALA A 23 15.14 -1.31 12.92
C ALA A 23 14.59 -1.25 14.36
N ILE A 24 13.98 -0.13 14.77
CA ILE A 24 13.29 0.00 16.05
C ILE A 24 12.00 -0.84 16.03
N LEU A 25 11.20 -0.73 14.97
CA LEU A 25 9.93 -1.44 14.83
C LEU A 25 10.10 -2.95 14.75
N THR A 26 11.16 -3.44 14.10
CA THR A 26 11.48 -4.87 14.01
C THR A 26 12.19 -5.43 15.24
N GLY A 27 12.47 -4.58 16.24
CA GLY A 27 13.22 -4.99 17.43
C GLY A 27 14.73 -5.19 17.21
N GLU A 28 15.26 -4.92 16.02
CA GLU A 28 16.72 -4.93 15.77
C GLU A 28 17.44 -3.93 16.69
N VAL A 29 16.77 -2.82 17.01
CA VAL A 29 17.22 -1.84 18.01
C VAL A 29 16.15 -1.74 19.09
N ALA A 30 16.46 -2.27 20.29
CA ALA A 30 15.49 -2.34 21.38
C ALA A 30 15.18 -0.95 21.98
N PRO A 31 13.95 -0.74 22.50
CA PRO A 31 13.63 0.43 23.30
C PRO A 31 14.59 0.63 24.47
N GLY A 32 14.90 1.87 24.79
CA GLY A 32 15.87 2.22 25.85
C GLY A 32 17.32 2.08 25.45
N THR A 33 17.65 1.45 24.31
CA THR A 33 19.05 1.31 23.85
C THR A 33 19.57 2.61 23.23
N GLN A 34 20.87 2.78 23.33
CA GLN A 34 21.59 3.87 22.69
C GLN A 34 21.77 3.55 21.20
N LEU A 35 21.42 4.49 20.33
CA LEU A 35 21.79 4.40 18.92
C LEU A 35 23.30 4.55 18.76
N PRO A 36 23.92 3.93 17.72
CA PRO A 36 25.28 4.20 17.34
C PRO A 36 25.52 5.71 17.19
N SER A 37 26.75 6.16 17.43
CA SER A 37 27.08 7.58 17.31
C SER A 37 26.79 8.13 15.90
N THR A 38 26.62 9.44 15.78
CA THR A 38 26.49 10.10 14.45
C THR A 38 27.65 9.81 13.53
N HIS A 39 28.81 9.52 14.09
CA HIS A 39 30.00 9.11 13.32
C HIS A 39 29.83 7.70 12.78
N ASP A 40 29.51 6.74 13.63
CA ASP A 40 29.33 5.33 13.24
C ASP A 40 28.18 5.15 12.24
N LEU A 41 27.09 5.88 12.46
CA LEU A 41 25.97 5.91 11.51
C LEU A 41 26.37 6.53 10.17
N ALA A 42 27.18 7.59 10.17
CA ALA A 42 27.66 8.22 8.95
C ALA A 42 28.58 7.27 8.14
N GLU A 43 29.45 6.52 8.82
CA GLU A 43 30.25 5.48 8.20
C GLU A 43 29.40 4.32 7.68
N ARG A 44 28.45 3.83 8.49
CA ARG A 44 27.56 2.72 8.13
C ARG A 44 26.72 3.02 6.89
N PHE A 45 26.20 4.24 6.77
CA PHE A 45 25.35 4.65 5.65
C PHE A 45 26.14 5.30 4.49
N GLY A 46 27.45 5.50 4.62
CA GLY A 46 28.28 6.12 3.58
C GLY A 46 27.92 7.58 3.30
N VAL A 47 27.53 8.38 4.31
CA VAL A 47 27.06 9.76 4.15
C VAL A 47 27.78 10.74 5.07
N ALA A 48 27.63 12.04 4.81
CA ALA A 48 28.12 13.08 5.70
C ALA A 48 27.41 13.07 7.07
N ARG A 49 28.11 13.39 8.16
CA ARG A 49 27.56 13.46 9.53
C ARG A 49 26.32 14.36 9.62
N MET A 50 26.28 15.45 8.89
CA MET A 50 25.12 16.36 8.85
C MET A 50 23.86 15.66 8.35
N THR A 51 23.98 14.76 7.38
CA THR A 51 22.85 13.95 6.86
C THR A 51 22.26 13.06 7.95
N VAL A 52 23.12 12.41 8.74
CA VAL A 52 22.69 11.62 9.90
C VAL A 52 22.07 12.49 10.99
N GLN A 53 22.64 13.67 11.26
CA GLN A 53 22.06 14.60 12.24
C GLN A 53 20.65 15.05 11.83
N ASN A 54 20.42 15.29 10.54
CA ASN A 54 19.09 15.60 10.02
C ASN A 54 18.12 14.42 10.21
N ALA A 55 18.55 13.19 9.93
CA ALA A 55 17.75 11.98 10.17
C ALA A 55 17.40 11.81 11.66
N ILE A 56 18.38 12.00 12.57
CA ILE A 56 18.14 11.94 14.02
C ILE A 56 17.20 13.06 14.48
N ARG A 57 17.31 14.25 13.92
CA ARG A 57 16.38 15.35 14.22
C ARG A 57 14.95 14.96 13.84
N THR A 58 14.73 14.44 12.64
CA THR A 58 13.44 13.93 12.20
C THR A 58 12.89 12.88 13.18
N LEU A 59 13.71 11.89 13.54
CA LEU A 59 13.28 10.86 14.51
C LEU A 59 12.95 11.40 15.91
N LYS A 60 13.58 12.50 16.32
CA LYS A 60 13.25 13.19 17.58
C LYS A 60 11.93 13.93 17.49
N GLU A 61 11.73 14.68 16.41
CA GLU A 61 10.49 15.40 16.13
C GLU A 61 9.30 14.44 16.05
N GLU A 62 9.51 13.25 15.49
CA GLU A 62 8.54 12.16 15.40
C GLU A 62 8.37 11.36 16.72
N GLY A 63 9.22 11.60 17.73
CA GLY A 63 9.11 10.96 19.04
C GLY A 63 9.71 9.55 19.13
N TRP A 64 10.52 9.11 18.18
CA TRP A 64 11.17 7.79 18.20
C TRP A 64 12.38 7.72 19.12
N VAL A 65 13.12 8.83 19.23
CA VAL A 65 14.37 8.88 19.98
C VAL A 65 14.48 10.14 20.83
N ASP A 66 15.26 10.08 21.91
CA ASP A 66 15.61 11.22 22.78
C ASP A 66 17.11 11.40 22.88
N SER A 67 17.57 12.64 23.02
CA SER A 67 18.97 12.92 23.37
C SER A 67 19.13 13.05 24.88
N ARG A 68 20.12 12.36 25.40
CA ARG A 68 20.62 12.57 26.75
C ARG A 68 21.95 13.32 26.67
N VAL A 69 22.02 14.49 27.30
CA VAL A 69 23.20 15.37 27.25
C VAL A 69 24.43 14.59 27.72
N GLY A 70 25.49 14.58 26.91
CA GLY A 70 26.74 13.84 27.19
C GLY A 70 26.67 12.33 27.03
N SER A 71 25.50 11.73 26.78
CA SER A 71 25.34 10.28 26.73
C SER A 71 24.90 9.76 25.36
N GLY A 72 24.41 10.63 24.46
CA GLY A 72 24.04 10.24 23.10
C GLY A 72 22.55 10.24 22.84
N VAL A 73 22.10 9.51 21.81
CA VAL A 73 20.71 9.38 21.36
C VAL A 73 20.20 8.00 21.75
N PHE A 74 19.04 7.94 22.36
CA PHE A 74 18.41 6.72 22.86
C PHE A 74 17.04 6.52 22.25
N VAL A 75 16.67 5.27 21.93
CA VAL A 75 15.33 4.89 21.53
C VAL A 75 14.37 5.10 22.72
N ARG A 76 13.21 5.73 22.49
CA ARG A 76 12.22 5.92 23.57
C ARG A 76 11.64 4.58 24.03
N GLU A 77 11.42 4.45 25.32
CA GLU A 77 10.78 3.23 25.90
C GLU A 77 9.35 3.03 25.42
N GLN A 78 8.65 4.09 25.10
CA GLN A 78 7.28 4.06 24.55
C GLN A 78 7.22 3.64 23.07
N ALA A 79 8.37 3.59 22.37
CA ALA A 79 8.49 2.99 21.04
C ALA A 79 8.46 1.45 21.08
N ARG A 80 8.05 0.88 22.20
CA ARG A 80 7.99 -0.56 22.39
C ARG A 80 6.87 -1.15 21.53
N LEU A 81 7.24 -2.01 20.59
CA LEU A 81 6.31 -3.00 20.10
C LEU A 81 5.80 -3.82 21.29
N PRO A 82 4.51 -4.18 21.32
CA PRO A 82 4.06 -5.16 22.29
C PRO A 82 4.96 -6.39 22.19
N THR A 83 5.67 -6.73 23.26
CA THR A 83 6.33 -8.04 23.35
C THR A 83 5.24 -9.09 23.25
N PRO A 84 5.46 -10.22 22.55
CA PRO A 84 4.54 -11.32 22.59
C PRO A 84 4.24 -11.65 24.08
N ASP A 85 3.00 -11.46 24.45
CA ASP A 85 2.53 -11.87 25.77
C ASP A 85 2.33 -13.38 25.71
N ASP A 86 3.17 -14.14 26.40
CA ASP A 86 3.12 -15.61 26.43
C ASP A 86 1.77 -16.15 26.93
N THR A 87 0.92 -15.29 27.49
CA THR A 87 -0.46 -15.63 27.86
C THR A 87 -1.46 -15.48 26.71
N LYS A 88 -1.10 -14.79 25.61
CA LYS A 88 -1.97 -14.62 24.45
C LYS A 88 -2.01 -15.89 23.59
N HIS A 89 -3.16 -16.09 22.94
CA HIS A 89 -3.29 -17.16 21.95
C HIS A 89 -2.23 -17.01 20.84
N PRO A 90 -1.60 -18.10 20.36
CA PRO A 90 -0.52 -18.04 19.35
C PRO A 90 -0.88 -17.29 18.06
N LEU A 91 -2.17 -17.19 17.75
CA LEU A 91 -2.69 -16.46 16.58
C LEU A 91 -3.28 -15.09 16.93
N ALA A 92 -3.08 -14.57 18.15
CA ALA A 92 -3.65 -13.29 18.57
C ALA A 92 -3.21 -12.15 17.63
N GLY A 93 -1.92 -12.07 17.30
CA GLY A 93 -1.40 -11.04 16.38
C GLY A 93 -2.00 -11.12 14.97
N ALA A 94 -2.25 -12.34 14.48
CA ALA A 94 -2.94 -12.51 13.20
C ALA A 94 -4.40 -12.03 13.26
N ALA A 95 -5.11 -12.33 14.36
CA ALA A 95 -6.48 -11.84 14.56
C ALA A 95 -6.52 -10.31 14.69
N GLU A 96 -5.57 -9.71 15.43
CA GLU A 96 -5.42 -8.25 15.55
C GLU A 96 -5.20 -7.59 14.18
N PHE A 97 -4.31 -8.14 13.35
CA PHE A 97 -4.08 -7.66 11.98
C PHE A 97 -5.35 -7.73 11.12
N LEU A 98 -6.06 -8.86 11.14
CA LEU A 98 -7.29 -9.02 10.34
C LEU A 98 -8.39 -8.04 10.79
N HIS A 99 -8.50 -7.75 12.08
CA HIS A 99 -9.38 -6.69 12.58
C HIS A 99 -8.92 -5.31 12.13
N GLU A 100 -7.61 -5.04 12.15
CA GLU A 100 -7.04 -3.78 11.65
C GLU A 100 -7.34 -3.60 10.16
N MET A 101 -7.19 -4.64 9.32
CA MET A 101 -7.57 -4.58 7.90
C MET A 101 -9.05 -4.25 7.70
N GLY A 102 -9.91 -4.64 8.63
CA GLY A 102 -11.32 -4.24 8.64
C GLY A 102 -11.53 -2.72 8.70
N HIS A 103 -10.56 -1.96 9.22
CA HIS A 103 -10.63 -0.49 9.28
C HIS A 103 -10.57 0.17 7.89
N LEU A 104 -9.94 -0.47 6.90
CA LEU A 104 -9.90 0.02 5.51
C LEU A 104 -11.31 0.27 4.94
N LYS A 105 -12.33 -0.41 5.44
CA LYS A 105 -13.75 -0.18 5.08
C LYS A 105 -14.28 1.19 5.51
N GLN A 106 -13.62 1.84 6.45
CA GLN A 106 -14.03 3.13 7.00
C GLN A 106 -13.18 4.30 6.45
N ILE A 107 -12.12 3.99 5.72
CA ILE A 107 -11.22 4.99 5.15
C ILE A 107 -11.68 5.29 3.73
N PRO A 108 -12.19 6.51 3.45
CA PRO A 108 -12.56 6.89 2.08
C PRO A 108 -11.31 7.08 1.23
N ARG A 109 -11.37 6.75 -0.06
CA ARG A 109 -10.36 7.16 -1.05
C ARG A 109 -10.37 8.68 -1.17
N ALA A 110 -9.43 9.34 -0.48
CA ALA A 110 -9.43 10.79 -0.27
C ALA A 110 -9.31 11.61 -1.56
N GLY A 111 -8.71 11.04 -2.61
CA GLY A 111 -8.63 11.66 -3.93
C GLY A 111 -10.00 12.04 -4.50
N TRP A 112 -11.02 11.21 -4.29
CA TRP A 112 -12.38 11.46 -4.80
C TRP A 112 -13.13 12.56 -4.08
N LEU A 113 -12.76 12.87 -2.84
CA LEU A 113 -13.33 14.01 -2.09
C LEU A 113 -13.03 15.35 -2.78
N LEU A 114 -11.95 15.44 -3.55
CA LEU A 114 -11.62 16.64 -4.35
C LEU A 114 -12.67 16.88 -5.45
N LEU A 115 -13.35 15.83 -5.91
CA LEU A 115 -14.48 15.92 -6.85
C LEU A 115 -15.83 16.14 -6.16
N ARG A 116 -15.84 16.37 -4.84
CA ARG A 116 -17.03 16.54 -4.01
C ARG A 116 -17.99 15.33 -4.05
N ILE A 117 -17.43 14.14 -4.19
CA ILE A 117 -18.18 12.89 -4.08
C ILE A 117 -18.44 12.66 -2.58
N ALA A 118 -19.70 12.67 -2.18
CA ALA A 118 -20.06 12.63 -0.75
C ALA A 118 -19.73 11.29 -0.09
N ASN A 119 -19.89 10.18 -0.81
CA ASN A 119 -19.61 8.83 -0.32
C ASN A 119 -18.74 8.12 -1.37
N PRO A 120 -17.44 8.41 -1.41
CA PRO A 120 -16.53 7.72 -2.32
C PRO A 120 -16.34 6.27 -1.88
N GLU A 121 -15.80 5.45 -2.77
CA GLU A 121 -15.34 4.12 -2.41
C GLU A 121 -14.40 4.17 -1.19
N SER A 122 -14.40 3.11 -0.40
CA SER A 122 -13.41 2.93 0.65
C SER A 122 -12.09 2.37 0.09
N VAL A 123 -11.00 2.47 0.87
CA VAL A 123 -9.73 1.81 0.54
C VAL A 123 -9.92 0.28 0.43
N ALA A 124 -10.83 -0.31 1.21
CA ALA A 124 -11.15 -1.74 1.09
C ALA A 124 -11.85 -2.08 -0.24
N ASP A 125 -12.80 -1.27 -0.70
CA ASP A 125 -13.49 -1.47 -1.99
C ASP A 125 -12.48 -1.39 -3.13
N HIS A 126 -11.63 -0.36 -3.10
CA HIS A 126 -10.52 -0.19 -4.02
C HIS A 126 -9.58 -1.42 -4.03
N SER A 127 -9.02 -1.80 -2.90
CA SER A 127 -8.07 -2.92 -2.81
C SER A 127 -8.67 -4.24 -3.28
N ALA A 128 -9.97 -4.48 -3.00
CA ALA A 128 -10.67 -5.67 -3.49
C ALA A 128 -10.74 -5.69 -5.02
N ARG A 129 -11.07 -4.55 -5.67
CA ARG A 129 -11.16 -4.46 -7.13
C ARG A 129 -9.76 -4.45 -7.77
N VAL A 130 -8.75 -3.83 -7.13
CA VAL A 130 -7.34 -3.96 -7.56
C VAL A 130 -6.92 -5.43 -7.62
N GLY A 131 -7.32 -6.24 -6.62
CA GLY A 131 -7.07 -7.69 -6.62
C GLY A 131 -7.67 -8.40 -7.85
N LEU A 132 -8.91 -8.08 -8.22
CA LEU A 132 -9.56 -8.64 -9.41
C LEU A 132 -8.88 -8.20 -10.71
N VAL A 133 -8.51 -6.93 -10.82
CA VAL A 133 -7.76 -6.39 -11.97
C VAL A 133 -6.39 -7.07 -12.05
N GLY A 134 -5.71 -7.25 -10.92
CA GLY A 134 -4.42 -7.94 -10.83
C GLY A 134 -4.49 -9.38 -11.36
N ILE A 135 -5.54 -10.13 -11.03
CA ILE A 135 -5.79 -11.48 -11.57
C ILE A 135 -5.86 -11.45 -13.11
N VAL A 136 -6.64 -10.52 -13.66
CA VAL A 136 -6.83 -10.40 -15.12
C VAL A 136 -5.52 -10.01 -15.79
N LEU A 137 -4.83 -8.99 -15.31
CA LEU A 137 -3.57 -8.52 -15.90
C LEU A 137 -2.46 -9.55 -15.79
N ALA A 138 -2.33 -10.25 -14.64
CA ALA A 138 -1.33 -11.28 -14.44
C ALA A 138 -1.53 -12.45 -15.43
N ALA A 139 -2.78 -12.87 -15.64
CA ALA A 139 -3.09 -13.90 -16.64
C ALA A 139 -2.75 -13.47 -18.07
N LEU A 140 -2.92 -12.18 -18.41
CA LEU A 140 -2.59 -11.63 -19.72
C LEU A 140 -1.07 -11.47 -19.95
N GLU A 141 -0.32 -11.15 -18.89
CA GLU A 141 1.14 -10.93 -18.94
C GLU A 141 1.96 -12.20 -18.65
N GLY A 142 1.31 -13.30 -18.22
CA GLY A 142 2.00 -14.53 -17.82
C GLY A 142 2.73 -14.46 -16.49
N ALA A 143 2.31 -13.55 -15.60
CA ALA A 143 2.79 -13.41 -14.24
C ALA A 143 2.09 -14.40 -13.28
N ASP A 144 2.63 -14.61 -12.08
CA ASP A 144 1.97 -15.40 -11.05
C ASP A 144 0.71 -14.68 -10.55
N VAL A 145 -0.45 -15.29 -10.84
CA VAL A 145 -1.77 -14.72 -10.53
C VAL A 145 -1.99 -14.61 -9.01
N GLY A 146 -1.57 -15.62 -8.25
CA GLY A 146 -1.76 -15.65 -6.79
C GLY A 146 -0.89 -14.60 -6.09
N GLN A 147 0.38 -14.51 -6.48
CA GLN A 147 1.32 -13.53 -5.92
C GLN A 147 0.91 -12.10 -6.28
N THR A 148 0.54 -11.85 -7.55
CA THR A 148 0.05 -10.54 -7.99
C THR A 148 -1.21 -10.12 -7.23
N ALA A 149 -2.21 -11.01 -7.11
CA ALA A 149 -3.44 -10.71 -6.38
C ALA A 149 -3.19 -10.45 -4.89
N ALA A 150 -2.29 -11.19 -4.26
CA ALA A 150 -1.91 -10.97 -2.86
C ALA A 150 -1.25 -9.59 -2.66
N MET A 151 -0.34 -9.19 -3.55
CA MET A 151 0.24 -7.84 -3.53
C MET A 151 -0.83 -6.76 -3.72
N CYS A 152 -1.75 -6.94 -4.67
CA CYS A 152 -2.86 -6.02 -4.91
C CYS A 152 -3.75 -5.84 -3.67
N LEU A 153 -4.04 -6.90 -2.92
CA LEU A 153 -4.88 -6.82 -1.71
C LEU A 153 -4.17 -6.15 -0.53
N LEU A 154 -2.84 -6.20 -0.49
CA LEU A 154 -2.04 -5.71 0.63
C LEU A 154 -1.42 -4.32 0.39
N HIS A 155 -1.44 -3.79 -0.84
CA HIS A 155 -0.67 -2.61 -1.22
C HIS A 155 -0.98 -1.37 -0.38
N ASP A 156 -2.24 -1.18 0.01
CA ASP A 156 -2.71 -0.06 0.84
C ASP A 156 -3.02 -0.48 2.31
N ALA A 157 -2.56 -1.67 2.75
CA ALA A 157 -2.78 -2.14 4.11
C ALA A 157 -2.24 -1.16 5.18
N HIS A 158 -1.15 -0.47 4.88
CA HIS A 158 -0.52 0.53 5.74
C HIS A 158 -1.41 1.76 5.99
N GLU A 159 -2.39 2.02 5.14
CA GLU A 159 -3.30 3.16 5.26
C GLU A 159 -4.26 3.06 6.44
N THR A 160 -4.43 1.88 7.04
CA THR A 160 -5.14 1.76 8.32
C THR A 160 -4.58 2.66 9.41
N ARG A 161 -3.28 2.98 9.35
CA ARG A 161 -2.57 3.77 10.35
C ARG A 161 -2.24 5.19 9.92
N ILE A 162 -2.12 5.44 8.62
CA ILE A 162 -1.71 6.74 8.10
C ILE A 162 -2.80 7.43 7.27
N GLY A 163 -3.89 6.72 6.96
CA GLY A 163 -4.96 7.19 6.06
C GLY A 163 -4.55 7.20 4.59
N ASP A 164 -5.53 7.30 3.69
CA ASP A 164 -5.26 7.57 2.26
C ASP A 164 -4.81 9.02 2.10
N VAL A 165 -3.56 9.22 1.68
CA VAL A 165 -3.02 10.54 1.39
C VAL A 165 -3.14 10.82 -0.11
N PRO A 166 -4.04 11.71 -0.55
CA PRO A 166 -4.23 12.02 -1.95
C PRO A 166 -2.97 12.65 -2.55
N SER A 167 -2.80 12.53 -3.88
CA SER A 167 -1.61 12.99 -4.60
C SER A 167 -1.23 14.45 -4.29
N VAL A 168 -2.21 15.32 -4.15
CA VAL A 168 -1.99 16.73 -3.78
C VAL A 168 -1.44 16.90 -2.36
N GLY A 169 -1.79 16.00 -1.44
CA GLY A 169 -1.31 16.01 -0.05
C GLY A 169 0.13 15.49 0.06
N ARG A 170 0.54 14.55 -0.82
CA ARG A 170 1.87 13.90 -0.77
C ARG A 170 3.04 14.89 -0.89
N ALA A 171 2.81 16.08 -1.46
CA ALA A 171 3.80 17.14 -1.53
C ALA A 171 4.10 17.77 -0.15
N TYR A 172 3.18 17.65 0.81
CA TYR A 172 3.22 18.34 2.11
C TYR A 172 3.31 17.37 3.29
N VAL A 173 2.82 16.13 3.14
CA VAL A 173 2.78 15.11 4.20
C VAL A 173 3.93 14.12 4.00
N ARG A 174 4.69 13.87 5.06
CA ARG A 174 5.69 12.80 5.11
C ARG A 174 5.15 11.65 5.95
N THR A 175 4.94 10.52 5.31
CA THR A 175 4.52 9.27 5.97
C THR A 175 5.70 8.34 6.19
N SER A 176 5.54 7.36 7.06
CA SER A 176 6.44 6.22 7.14
C SER A 176 6.36 5.38 5.86
N ALA A 177 7.44 4.70 5.52
CA ALA A 177 7.43 3.74 4.42
C ALA A 177 6.42 2.61 4.70
N PRO A 178 5.68 2.13 3.67
CA PRO A 178 4.71 1.04 3.82
C PRO A 178 5.30 -0.19 4.51
N GLU A 179 6.55 -0.57 4.18
CA GLU A 179 7.25 -1.72 4.76
C GLU A 179 7.47 -1.55 6.27
N ALA A 180 7.76 -0.33 6.73
CA ALA A 180 7.95 -0.06 8.16
C ALA A 180 6.62 -0.16 8.93
N VAL A 181 5.52 0.32 8.33
CA VAL A 181 4.18 0.19 8.92
C VAL A 181 3.77 -1.28 8.96
N THR A 182 3.98 -2.02 7.86
CA THR A 182 3.66 -3.45 7.75
C THR A 182 4.45 -4.29 8.74
N ALA A 183 5.75 -4.01 8.93
CA ALA A 183 6.55 -4.68 9.95
C ALA A 183 5.95 -4.50 11.36
N HIS A 184 5.43 -3.32 11.66
CA HIS A 184 4.74 -3.06 12.92
C HIS A 184 3.37 -3.75 12.99
N GLN A 185 2.57 -3.74 11.92
CA GLN A 185 1.27 -4.41 11.86
C GLN A 185 1.38 -5.93 12.08
N THR A 186 2.46 -6.52 11.63
CA THR A 186 2.69 -7.98 11.66
C THR A 186 3.54 -8.46 12.84
N SER A 187 3.99 -7.57 13.72
CA SER A 187 4.96 -7.88 14.79
C SER A 187 4.49 -8.93 15.80
N GLY A 188 3.18 -9.09 16.00
CA GLY A 188 2.61 -10.09 16.90
C GLY A 188 2.21 -11.41 16.21
N MET A 189 2.53 -11.56 14.92
CA MET A 189 2.20 -12.77 14.17
C MET A 189 3.27 -13.85 14.30
N PRO A 190 2.93 -15.13 14.01
CA PRO A 190 3.95 -16.15 13.77
C PRO A 190 4.91 -15.72 12.65
N ASP A 191 6.21 -15.93 12.87
CA ASP A 191 7.29 -15.44 12.00
C ASP A 191 7.08 -15.72 10.50
N GLY A 192 6.63 -16.94 10.15
CA GLY A 192 6.40 -17.33 8.76
C GLY A 192 5.30 -16.50 8.10
N VAL A 193 4.23 -16.20 8.83
CA VAL A 193 3.09 -15.38 8.35
C VAL A 193 3.54 -13.92 8.19
N ALA A 194 4.21 -13.38 9.21
CA ALA A 194 4.74 -12.02 9.18
C ALA A 194 5.68 -11.80 7.98
N LYS A 195 6.64 -12.71 7.78
CA LYS A 195 7.60 -12.65 6.65
C LYS A 195 6.92 -12.72 5.29
N THR A 196 5.87 -13.52 5.15
CA THR A 196 5.12 -13.61 3.90
C THR A 196 4.45 -12.29 3.56
N ILE A 197 3.74 -11.67 4.51
CA ILE A 197 3.05 -10.38 4.31
C ILE A 197 4.08 -9.26 4.04
N GLN A 198 5.13 -9.19 4.85
CA GLN A 198 6.21 -8.20 4.69
C GLN A 198 6.92 -8.34 3.34
N GLY A 199 7.16 -9.57 2.88
CA GLY A 199 7.78 -9.86 1.58
C GLY A 199 6.93 -9.36 0.43
N LEU A 200 5.60 -9.61 0.44
CA LEU A 200 4.67 -9.14 -0.58
C LEU A 200 4.61 -7.60 -0.67
N VAL A 201 4.57 -6.92 0.48
CA VAL A 201 4.57 -5.44 0.49
C VAL A 201 5.91 -4.89 0.01
N ALA A 202 7.04 -5.47 0.44
CA ALA A 202 8.36 -5.04 -0.02
C ALA A 202 8.55 -5.24 -1.53
N GLU A 203 8.07 -6.36 -2.08
CA GLU A 203 8.11 -6.64 -3.50
C GLU A 203 7.25 -5.66 -4.31
N TYR A 204 6.02 -5.39 -3.83
CA TYR A 204 5.15 -4.38 -4.45
C TYR A 204 5.81 -3.01 -4.46
N GLU A 205 6.43 -2.58 -3.37
CA GLU A 205 7.10 -1.27 -3.30
C GLU A 205 8.35 -1.18 -4.17
N ALA A 206 9.14 -2.26 -4.25
CA ALA A 206 10.31 -2.33 -5.14
C ALA A 206 9.94 -2.24 -6.63
N ALA A 207 8.79 -2.80 -7.03
CA ALA A 207 8.28 -2.79 -8.42
C ALA A 207 9.28 -3.34 -9.45
N GLU A 208 10.12 -4.30 -9.06
CA GLU A 208 11.18 -4.88 -9.91
C GLU A 208 10.73 -6.15 -10.61
N THR A 209 9.90 -6.99 -9.97
CA THR A 209 9.36 -8.21 -10.57
C THR A 209 8.25 -7.93 -11.57
N LEU A 210 7.92 -8.91 -12.42
CA LEU A 210 6.79 -8.79 -13.34
C LEU A 210 5.49 -8.65 -12.55
N GLU A 211 5.32 -9.47 -11.51
CA GLU A 211 4.17 -9.48 -10.61
C GLU A 211 3.95 -8.10 -9.97
N ALA A 212 5.01 -7.50 -9.45
CA ALA A 212 4.93 -6.18 -8.82
C ALA A 212 4.60 -5.07 -9.83
N ARG A 213 5.16 -5.11 -11.06
CA ARG A 213 4.80 -4.15 -12.11
C ARG A 213 3.34 -4.29 -12.52
N VAL A 214 2.84 -5.53 -12.66
CA VAL A 214 1.44 -5.82 -12.96
C VAL A 214 0.53 -5.36 -11.83
N ALA A 215 0.91 -5.58 -10.57
CA ALA A 215 0.16 -5.10 -9.42
C ALA A 215 0.10 -3.57 -9.34
N LYS A 216 1.19 -2.85 -9.65
CA LYS A 216 1.18 -1.38 -9.76
C LYS A 216 0.28 -0.90 -10.91
N ASP A 217 0.24 -1.60 -12.04
CA ASP A 217 -0.67 -1.28 -13.13
C ASP A 217 -2.12 -1.59 -12.78
N ALA A 218 -2.38 -2.64 -11.99
CA ALA A 218 -3.72 -2.99 -11.52
C ALA A 218 -4.32 -1.87 -10.64
N ASP A 219 -3.53 -1.25 -9.75
CA ASP A 219 -3.94 -0.05 -8.99
C ASP A 219 -4.36 1.10 -9.92
N LYS A 220 -3.59 1.35 -10.99
CA LYS A 220 -3.91 2.41 -11.95
C LYS A 220 -5.14 2.09 -12.81
N ILE A 221 -5.30 0.85 -13.24
CA ILE A 221 -6.49 0.41 -13.97
C ILE A 221 -7.74 0.47 -13.10
N GLU A 222 -7.64 0.13 -11.81
CA GLU A 222 -8.76 0.26 -10.89
C GLU A 222 -9.18 1.74 -10.73
N THR A 223 -8.22 2.62 -10.51
CA THR A 223 -8.48 4.07 -10.44
C THR A 223 -9.10 4.59 -11.75
N LEU A 224 -8.69 4.07 -12.91
CA LEU A 224 -9.28 4.41 -14.21
C LEU A 224 -10.74 3.96 -14.30
N LEU A 225 -11.05 2.72 -13.89
CA LEU A 225 -12.41 2.18 -13.86
C LEU A 225 -13.31 3.05 -12.97
N GLN A 226 -12.88 3.36 -11.75
CA GLN A 226 -13.63 4.20 -10.82
C GLN A 226 -13.82 5.61 -11.37
N ALA A 227 -12.81 6.18 -12.04
CA ALA A 227 -12.93 7.48 -12.70
C ALA A 227 -13.96 7.47 -13.82
N THR A 228 -14.05 6.40 -14.63
CA THR A 228 -15.08 6.28 -15.67
C THR A 228 -16.49 6.16 -15.09
N GLU A 229 -16.65 5.44 -13.99
CA GLU A 229 -17.92 5.32 -13.27
C GLU A 229 -18.39 6.67 -12.71
N TYR A 230 -17.48 7.42 -12.06
CA TYR A 230 -17.82 8.75 -11.54
C TYR A 230 -18.07 9.77 -12.66
N GLN A 231 -17.34 9.67 -13.77
CA GLN A 231 -17.60 10.53 -14.93
C GLN A 231 -18.97 10.24 -15.54
N ALA A 232 -19.39 8.98 -15.62
CA ALA A 232 -20.74 8.61 -16.06
C ALA A 232 -21.84 9.14 -15.12
N GLN A 233 -21.52 9.40 -13.85
CA GLN A 233 -22.40 10.04 -12.87
C GLN A 233 -22.36 11.58 -12.93
N GLY A 234 -21.54 12.17 -13.82
CA GLY A 234 -21.44 13.62 -14.03
C GLY A 234 -20.32 14.30 -13.22
N HIS A 235 -19.44 13.57 -12.56
CA HIS A 235 -18.27 14.15 -11.88
C HIS A 235 -17.11 14.39 -12.84
N PRO A 236 -16.30 15.47 -12.69
CA PRO A 236 -15.23 15.81 -13.61
C PRO A 236 -13.95 14.97 -13.36
N ALA A 237 -14.02 13.66 -13.59
CA ALA A 237 -12.96 12.71 -13.28
C ALA A 237 -11.89 12.54 -14.39
N GLY A 238 -11.97 13.30 -15.51
CA GLY A 238 -11.01 13.22 -16.62
C GLY A 238 -9.53 13.28 -16.21
N PRO A 239 -9.08 14.22 -15.36
CA PRO A 239 -7.70 14.26 -14.92
C PRO A 239 -7.20 12.99 -14.22
N TRP A 240 -8.06 12.25 -13.54
CA TRP A 240 -7.72 10.94 -12.94
C TRP A 240 -7.57 9.86 -14.02
N GLN A 241 -8.39 9.88 -15.08
CA GLN A 241 -8.24 8.99 -16.23
C GLN A 241 -6.88 9.22 -16.89
N ASP A 242 -6.55 10.48 -17.22
CA ASP A 242 -5.31 10.85 -17.90
C ASP A 242 -4.07 10.42 -17.11
N THR A 243 -4.05 10.71 -15.81
CA THR A 243 -2.91 10.35 -14.94
C THR A 243 -2.77 8.85 -14.74
N SER A 244 -3.87 8.12 -14.64
CA SER A 244 -3.87 6.66 -14.53
C SER A 244 -3.31 6.02 -15.80
N ILE A 245 -3.78 6.43 -16.98
CA ILE A 245 -3.31 5.93 -18.27
C ILE A 245 -1.82 6.23 -18.46
N ALA A 246 -1.38 7.44 -18.14
CA ALA A 246 0.02 7.85 -18.28
C ALA A 246 1.00 7.06 -17.39
N ALA A 247 0.50 6.49 -16.29
CA ALA A 247 1.32 5.72 -15.34
C ALA A 247 1.48 4.25 -15.71
N LEU A 248 0.71 3.71 -16.67
CA LEU A 248 0.73 2.30 -17.06
C LEU A 248 2.04 1.88 -17.73
N ARG A 249 2.54 0.72 -17.33
CA ARG A 249 3.84 0.20 -17.76
C ARG A 249 3.71 -0.99 -18.72
N THR A 250 2.83 -1.96 -18.40
CA THR A 250 2.68 -3.20 -19.18
C THR A 250 1.80 -3.00 -20.41
N GLU A 251 2.01 -3.81 -21.43
CA GLU A 251 1.25 -3.70 -22.68
C GLU A 251 -0.19 -4.15 -22.51
N SER A 252 -0.45 -5.16 -21.67
CA SER A 252 -1.82 -5.61 -21.39
C SER A 252 -2.61 -4.55 -20.64
N ALA A 253 -2.00 -3.84 -19.68
CA ALA A 253 -2.67 -2.75 -18.98
C ALA A 253 -3.02 -1.59 -19.92
N LYS A 254 -2.12 -1.22 -20.82
CA LYS A 254 -2.40 -0.17 -21.83
C LYS A 254 -3.55 -0.57 -22.78
N LYS A 255 -3.58 -1.82 -23.24
CA LYS A 255 -4.68 -2.33 -24.07
C LYS A 255 -6.00 -2.38 -23.30
N LEU A 256 -5.96 -2.81 -22.03
CA LEU A 256 -7.14 -2.84 -21.17
C LEU A 256 -7.67 -1.42 -20.92
N ALA A 257 -6.81 -0.45 -20.68
CA ALA A 257 -7.19 0.96 -20.54
C ALA A 257 -7.91 1.49 -21.80
N GLN A 258 -7.41 1.16 -22.99
CA GLN A 258 -8.06 1.53 -24.24
C GLN A 258 -9.48 0.92 -24.34
N ALA A 259 -9.65 -0.35 -23.96
CA ALA A 259 -10.95 -1.00 -23.95
C ALA A 259 -11.92 -0.37 -22.93
N ILE A 260 -11.42 0.02 -21.73
CA ILE A 260 -12.22 0.71 -20.71
C ILE A 260 -12.72 2.05 -21.23
N ILE A 261 -11.86 2.85 -21.86
CA ILE A 261 -12.25 4.18 -22.39
C ILE A 261 -13.17 4.07 -23.62
N ALA A 262 -13.04 3.00 -24.41
CA ALA A 262 -13.90 2.78 -25.58
C ALA A 262 -15.31 2.29 -25.22
N GLY A 263 -15.50 1.72 -24.02
CA GLY A 263 -16.76 1.21 -23.50
C GLY A 263 -17.43 2.17 -22.53
N THR A 264 -18.52 1.68 -21.92
CA THR A 264 -19.21 2.38 -20.81
C THR A 264 -19.35 1.46 -19.59
N PRO A 265 -19.43 2.02 -18.37
CA PRO A 265 -19.62 1.21 -17.16
C PRO A 265 -20.88 0.32 -17.17
N ASN A 266 -21.84 0.61 -18.04
CA ASN A 266 -23.14 -0.08 -18.11
C ASN A 266 -23.22 -1.14 -19.23
N ASP A 267 -22.19 -1.32 -20.07
CA ASP A 267 -22.26 -2.20 -21.23
C ASP A 267 -22.59 -3.65 -20.86
N TRP A 268 -22.00 -4.17 -19.77
CA TRP A 268 -22.29 -5.51 -19.26
C TRP A 268 -23.76 -5.70 -18.86
N TRP A 269 -24.37 -4.67 -18.26
CA TRP A 269 -25.77 -4.68 -17.86
C TRP A 269 -26.69 -4.60 -19.09
N SER A 270 -26.36 -3.77 -20.05
CA SER A 270 -27.13 -3.61 -21.29
C SER A 270 -27.14 -4.92 -22.08
N ALA A 271 -26.01 -5.61 -22.19
CA ALA A 271 -25.93 -6.93 -22.80
C ALA A 271 -26.78 -7.98 -22.06
N PHE A 272 -26.73 -7.99 -20.73
CA PHE A 272 -27.57 -8.85 -19.90
C PHE A 272 -29.04 -8.55 -20.11
N ALA A 273 -29.46 -7.29 -20.11
CA ALA A 273 -30.85 -6.88 -20.29
C ALA A 273 -31.43 -7.34 -21.66
N ALA A 274 -30.60 -7.34 -22.72
CA ALA A 274 -30.98 -7.82 -24.03
C ALA A 274 -31.31 -9.32 -24.07
N SER A 275 -30.52 -10.14 -23.32
CA SER A 275 -30.69 -11.58 -23.26
C SER A 275 -31.54 -12.08 -22.07
N TYR A 276 -32.04 -11.18 -21.25
CA TYR A 276 -32.71 -11.55 -19.97
C TYR A 276 -33.90 -12.52 -20.18
N HIS A 277 -34.73 -12.29 -21.19
CA HIS A 277 -35.89 -13.13 -21.46
C HIS A 277 -35.51 -14.54 -21.84
N GLU A 278 -34.48 -14.72 -22.67
CA GLU A 278 -33.93 -16.03 -23.09
C GLU A 278 -33.34 -16.79 -21.91
N LEU A 279 -32.50 -16.13 -21.09
CA LEU A 279 -31.91 -16.70 -19.90
C LEU A 279 -32.96 -17.12 -18.88
N ARG A 280 -34.01 -16.32 -18.68
CA ARG A 280 -35.11 -16.63 -17.76
C ARG A 280 -35.95 -17.81 -18.24
N ALA A 281 -36.22 -17.94 -19.54
CA ALA A 281 -36.90 -19.09 -20.09
C ALA A 281 -36.09 -20.37 -19.92
N ALA A 282 -34.75 -20.33 -20.19
CA ALA A 282 -33.87 -21.47 -20.01
C ALA A 282 -33.78 -21.96 -18.55
N THR A 283 -33.73 -21.02 -17.58
CA THR A 283 -33.63 -21.38 -16.14
C THR A 283 -34.93 -21.91 -15.53
N ARG A 284 -36.11 -21.59 -16.13
CA ARG A 284 -37.41 -22.09 -15.67
C ARG A 284 -37.85 -23.41 -16.31
N GLY A 285 -37.05 -23.98 -17.18
CA GLY A 285 -37.43 -25.17 -17.93
C GLY A 285 -38.54 -24.97 -18.98
N ASP A 286 -38.87 -23.71 -19.28
CA ASP A 286 -39.84 -23.31 -20.29
C ASP A 286 -39.21 -23.23 -21.68
N ALA A 287 -38.13 -23.98 -21.94
CA ALA A 287 -37.58 -24.08 -23.28
C ALA A 287 -38.67 -24.67 -24.20
N PRO A 288 -38.94 -24.08 -25.35
CA PRO A 288 -39.90 -24.64 -26.31
C PRO A 288 -39.48 -26.06 -26.69
N ARG A 289 -40.38 -27.02 -26.55
CA ARG A 289 -40.22 -28.40 -26.98
C ARG A 289 -40.02 -28.50 -28.49
#